data_ee35b83683b7b0202cfac449f8b93757
#
_entry.id   ee35b83683b7b0202cfac449f8b93757
#
_cell.length_a   1.000
_cell.length_b   1.000
_cell.length_c   1.000
_cell.angle_alpha   90.00
_cell.angle_beta   90.00
_cell.angle_gamma   90.00
#
_symmetry.space_group_name_H-M   'P 1'
#
loop_
_entity.id
_entity.type
_entity.pdbx_description
1 polymer ?
#
loop_
_entity_poly.entity_id
_entity_poly.type
_entity_poly.pdbx_seq_one_letter_code
_entity_poly.pdbx_strand_id
1 'polypeptide(L)'
;YLDEEKGEAVSVIWDDIPEVNSMAEERVNYATQKPEALLERIIKASSNEGDLIADFFCGSGTTAAVAEKLNRKWITTDLGRFSIHTARKRLIGVQRELQASGKDFRAFEILNLGKYERQFFMDDLTNGKRKAKEDLYVDLILEAYKAKRIDGHSALHGQKSGRFVHVGPLDVPVT
;
A
#
# COMPACT_ATOMS: atom_id res chain seq x y z
N TYR A 1 -12.82 -13.30 26.66
CA TYR A 1 -13.30 -13.58 25.31
C TYR A 1 -13.56 -15.07 25.21
N LEU A 2 -14.66 -15.46 24.59
CA LEU A 2 -15.02 -16.86 24.36
C LEU A 2 -14.71 -17.24 22.92
N ASP A 3 -14.18 -18.43 22.72
CA ASP A 3 -14.19 -19.06 21.41
C ASP A 3 -15.67 -19.43 21.10
N GLU A 4 -16.30 -18.71 20.19
CA GLU A 4 -17.71 -18.84 19.87
C GLU A 4 -18.08 -20.26 19.36
N GLU A 5 -17.12 -20.97 18.75
CA GLU A 5 -17.33 -22.33 18.26
C GLU A 5 -17.31 -23.39 19.38
N LYS A 6 -16.57 -23.14 20.46
CA LYS A 6 -16.39 -24.11 21.58
C LYS A 6 -16.89 -23.62 22.92
N GLY A 7 -17.22 -22.33 23.04
CA GLY A 7 -17.62 -21.73 24.32
C GLY A 7 -16.51 -21.69 25.38
N GLU A 8 -15.24 -21.83 24.97
CA GLU A 8 -14.07 -21.81 25.84
C GLU A 8 -13.39 -20.43 25.80
N ALA A 9 -12.77 -20.05 26.91
CA ALA A 9 -11.95 -18.84 26.97
C ALA A 9 -10.73 -18.97 26.07
N VAL A 10 -10.40 -17.91 25.32
CA VAL A 10 -9.20 -17.88 24.49
C VAL A 10 -7.96 -18.02 25.40
N SER A 11 -7.09 -18.99 25.10
CA SER A 11 -5.85 -19.22 25.83
C SER A 11 -4.94 -17.99 25.80
N VAL A 12 -4.19 -17.76 26.86
CA VAL A 12 -3.15 -16.72 26.91
C VAL A 12 -1.87 -17.11 26.16
N ILE A 13 -1.71 -18.41 25.87
CA ILE A 13 -0.61 -18.94 25.08
C ILE A 13 -1.19 -19.51 23.76
N TRP A 14 -0.67 -19.07 22.64
CA TRP A 14 -1.10 -19.46 21.31
C TRP A 14 0.05 -20.17 20.57
N ASP A 15 0.20 -21.44 20.83
CA ASP A 15 1.20 -22.32 20.25
C ASP A 15 0.67 -23.17 19.06
N ASP A 16 -0.62 -23.03 18.77
CA ASP A 16 -1.35 -23.72 17.71
C ASP A 16 -1.28 -23.02 16.34
N ILE A 17 -0.74 -21.80 16.26
CA ILE A 17 -0.61 -21.02 15.03
C ILE A 17 0.84 -21.08 14.53
N PRO A 18 1.14 -21.84 13.47
CA PRO A 18 2.49 -21.93 12.93
C PRO A 18 2.90 -20.65 12.20
N GLU A 19 4.20 -20.45 12.05
CA GLU A 19 4.74 -19.40 11.18
C GLU A 19 4.37 -19.64 9.70
N VAL A 20 4.35 -18.56 8.91
CA VAL A 20 4.11 -18.64 7.47
C VAL A 20 5.25 -19.41 6.78
N ASN A 21 4.99 -20.64 6.39
CA ASN A 21 5.98 -21.45 5.71
C ASN A 21 6.24 -20.98 4.25
N SER A 22 7.27 -21.52 3.62
CA SER A 22 7.70 -21.11 2.28
C SER A 22 6.69 -21.44 1.16
N MET A 23 5.77 -22.36 1.40
CA MET A 23 4.76 -22.84 0.44
C MET A 23 3.34 -22.34 0.76
N ALA A 24 3.17 -21.52 1.81
CA ALA A 24 1.86 -21.01 2.19
C ALA A 24 1.29 -20.08 1.11
N GLU A 25 0.02 -20.27 0.74
CA GLU A 25 -0.68 -19.46 -0.26
C GLU A 25 -0.72 -17.97 0.13
N GLU A 26 -0.85 -17.68 1.43
CA GLU A 26 -0.85 -16.31 1.98
C GLU A 26 0.52 -15.62 1.89
N ARG A 27 1.59 -16.31 1.48
CA ARG A 27 2.94 -15.79 1.48
C ARG A 27 3.15 -14.70 0.41
N VAL A 28 3.54 -13.51 0.85
CA VAL A 28 3.84 -12.37 -0.05
C VAL A 28 5.33 -12.03 -0.13
N ASN A 29 6.21 -12.95 0.29
CA ASN A 29 7.68 -12.75 0.32
C ASN A 29 8.14 -11.51 1.11
N TYR A 30 7.46 -11.23 2.20
CA TYR A 30 7.83 -10.20 3.16
C TYR A 30 8.46 -10.85 4.39
N ALA A 31 9.69 -10.45 4.74
CA ALA A 31 10.53 -11.16 5.71
C ALA A 31 9.88 -11.33 7.11
N THR A 32 9.08 -10.36 7.53
CA THR A 32 8.41 -10.33 8.84
C THR A 32 6.90 -10.52 8.76
N GLN A 33 6.42 -11.16 7.68
CA GLN A 33 5.00 -11.44 7.54
C GLN A 33 4.47 -12.28 8.71
N LYS A 34 3.35 -11.86 9.29
CA LYS A 34 2.62 -12.62 10.30
C LYS A 34 1.58 -13.52 9.63
N PRO A 35 1.26 -14.70 10.21
CA PRO A 35 0.20 -15.56 9.72
C PRO A 35 -1.17 -14.87 9.76
N GLU A 36 -1.99 -15.08 8.75
CA GLU A 36 -3.37 -14.56 8.74
C GLU A 36 -4.19 -15.11 9.90
N ALA A 37 -4.02 -16.38 10.25
CA ALA A 37 -4.71 -17.00 11.38
C ALA A 37 -4.48 -16.29 12.73
N LEU A 38 -3.27 -15.73 12.93
CA LEU A 38 -2.96 -14.93 14.12
C LEU A 38 -3.79 -13.65 14.16
N LEU A 39 -3.80 -12.91 13.06
CA LEU A 39 -4.55 -11.66 12.95
C LEU A 39 -6.07 -11.91 12.98
N GLU A 40 -6.52 -13.01 12.40
CA GLU A 40 -7.92 -13.42 12.43
C GLU A 40 -8.41 -13.64 13.87
N ARG A 41 -7.65 -14.38 14.69
CA ARG A 41 -7.95 -14.58 16.11
C ARG A 41 -7.99 -13.27 16.87
N ILE A 42 -7.00 -12.41 16.69
CA ILE A 42 -6.95 -11.09 17.37
C ILE A 42 -8.14 -10.23 16.98
N ILE A 43 -8.44 -10.10 15.68
CA ILE A 43 -9.50 -9.24 15.18
C ILE A 43 -10.88 -9.76 15.61
N LYS A 44 -11.13 -11.06 15.52
CA LYS A 44 -12.40 -11.66 15.98
C LYS A 44 -12.60 -11.49 17.49
N ALA A 45 -11.53 -11.63 18.28
CA ALA A 45 -11.62 -11.50 19.74
C ALA A 45 -11.79 -10.05 20.22
N SER A 46 -11.44 -9.05 19.42
CA SER A 46 -11.38 -7.65 19.85
C SER A 46 -12.28 -6.69 19.07
N SER A 47 -13.03 -7.17 18.09
CA SER A 47 -13.89 -6.31 17.25
C SER A 47 -15.09 -7.05 16.68
N ASN A 48 -16.10 -6.30 16.27
CA ASN A 48 -17.27 -6.78 15.56
C ASN A 48 -17.19 -6.44 14.07
N GLU A 49 -18.06 -7.05 13.25
CA GLU A 49 -18.18 -6.67 11.84
C GLU A 49 -18.54 -5.20 11.69
N GLY A 50 -17.92 -4.54 10.72
CA GLY A 50 -18.07 -3.12 10.47
C GLY A 50 -17.22 -2.19 11.33
N ASP A 51 -16.58 -2.69 12.40
CA ASP A 51 -15.64 -1.91 13.21
C ASP A 51 -14.40 -1.50 12.42
N LEU A 52 -13.71 -0.48 12.91
CA LEU A 52 -12.48 0.04 12.33
C LEU A 52 -11.26 -0.59 13.00
N ILE A 53 -10.44 -1.24 12.21
CA ILE A 53 -9.13 -1.77 12.60
C ILE A 53 -8.04 -0.82 12.14
N ALA A 54 -7.11 -0.47 13.01
CA ALA A 54 -5.98 0.39 12.70
C ALA A 54 -4.65 -0.33 12.92
N ASP A 55 -3.75 -0.26 11.91
CA ASP A 55 -2.39 -0.79 11.98
C ASP A 55 -1.41 0.25 11.42
N PHE A 56 -0.63 0.86 12.31
CA PHE A 56 0.27 1.96 11.93
C PHE A 56 1.65 1.49 11.46
N PHE A 57 1.92 0.19 11.44
CA PHE A 57 3.16 -0.43 10.99
C PHE A 57 2.87 -1.67 10.14
N CYS A 58 2.11 -1.48 9.09
CA CYS A 58 1.41 -2.57 8.37
C CYS A 58 2.32 -3.63 7.73
N GLY A 59 3.57 -3.31 7.45
CA GLY A 59 4.51 -4.22 6.81
C GLY A 59 3.93 -4.89 5.57
N SER A 60 3.66 -6.20 5.64
CA SER A 60 3.06 -6.98 4.55
C SER A 60 1.56 -6.75 4.35
N GLY A 61 0.89 -5.97 5.21
CA GLY A 61 -0.54 -5.69 5.16
C GLY A 61 -1.44 -6.85 5.62
N THR A 62 -0.94 -7.75 6.46
CA THR A 62 -1.72 -8.90 6.95
C THR A 62 -2.96 -8.45 7.72
N THR A 63 -2.82 -7.46 8.61
CA THR A 63 -3.93 -6.91 9.39
C THR A 63 -5.06 -6.39 8.49
N ALA A 64 -4.72 -5.58 7.48
CA ALA A 64 -5.71 -5.03 6.55
C ALA A 64 -6.37 -6.12 5.69
N ALA A 65 -5.59 -7.11 5.23
CA ALA A 65 -6.10 -8.24 4.45
C ALA A 65 -7.12 -9.06 5.25
N VAL A 66 -6.81 -9.38 6.50
CA VAL A 66 -7.71 -10.14 7.39
C VAL A 66 -8.94 -9.30 7.77
N ALA A 67 -8.75 -8.02 8.08
CA ALA A 67 -9.86 -7.11 8.38
C ALA A 67 -10.87 -7.04 7.21
N GLU A 68 -10.37 -6.94 5.96
CA GLU A 68 -11.22 -6.96 4.77
C GLU A 68 -11.97 -8.29 4.60
N LYS A 69 -11.29 -9.43 4.77
CA LYS A 69 -11.88 -10.78 4.71
C LYS A 69 -12.99 -10.97 5.76
N LEU A 70 -12.83 -10.35 6.93
CA LEU A 70 -13.77 -10.41 8.05
C LEU A 70 -14.82 -9.29 8.05
N ASN A 71 -14.95 -8.54 6.98
CA ASN A 71 -15.90 -7.42 6.86
C ASN A 71 -15.70 -6.30 7.91
N ARG A 72 -14.45 -6.05 8.34
CA ARG A 72 -14.07 -4.87 9.14
C ARG A 72 -13.58 -3.77 8.22
N LYS A 73 -13.74 -2.51 8.64
CA LYS A 73 -13.06 -1.36 8.03
C LYS A 73 -11.61 -1.36 8.49
N TRP A 74 -10.71 -0.77 7.72
CA TRP A 74 -9.31 -0.72 8.11
C TRP A 74 -8.64 0.58 7.66
N ILE A 75 -7.70 1.03 8.47
CA ILE A 75 -6.73 2.08 8.16
C ILE A 75 -5.36 1.50 8.47
N THR A 76 -4.44 1.63 7.52
CA THR A 76 -3.08 1.13 7.73
C THR A 76 -2.05 2.10 7.20
N THR A 77 -0.92 2.19 7.87
CA THR A 77 0.19 3.05 7.47
C THR A 77 1.52 2.31 7.52
N ASP A 78 2.49 2.78 6.76
CA ASP A 78 3.88 2.34 6.84
C ASP A 78 4.79 3.42 6.24
N LEU A 79 6.02 3.54 6.73
CA LEU A 79 7.03 4.43 6.17
C LEU A 79 7.69 3.83 4.91
N GLY A 80 7.72 2.51 4.81
CA GLY A 80 8.38 1.78 3.75
C GLY A 80 7.55 1.73 2.46
N ARG A 81 8.08 2.28 1.36
CA ARG A 81 7.44 2.16 0.03
C ARG A 81 7.22 0.69 -0.38
N PHE A 82 8.16 -0.19 0.00
CA PHE A 82 8.05 -1.62 -0.26
C PHE A 82 6.90 -2.26 0.52
N SER A 83 6.70 -1.86 1.78
CA SER A 83 5.58 -2.30 2.61
C SER A 83 4.24 -1.91 1.97
N ILE A 84 4.08 -0.63 1.61
CA ILE A 84 2.86 -0.12 0.97
C ILE A 84 2.60 -0.83 -0.36
N HIS A 85 3.63 -1.06 -1.18
CA HIS A 85 3.48 -1.78 -2.45
C HIS A 85 3.05 -3.24 -2.23
N THR A 86 3.62 -3.91 -1.25
CA THR A 86 3.28 -5.29 -0.88
C THR A 86 1.86 -5.39 -0.35
N ALA A 87 1.49 -4.53 0.61
CA ALA A 87 0.14 -4.45 1.17
C ALA A 87 -0.91 -4.17 0.08
N ARG A 88 -0.64 -3.22 -0.82
CA ARG A 88 -1.51 -2.94 -1.98
C ARG A 88 -1.77 -4.18 -2.83
N LYS A 89 -0.71 -4.89 -3.21
CA LYS A 89 -0.85 -6.12 -4.04
C LYS A 89 -1.67 -7.17 -3.32
N ARG A 90 -1.41 -7.37 -2.03
CA ARG A 90 -2.16 -8.32 -1.21
C ARG A 90 -3.64 -7.97 -1.15
N LEU A 91 -3.98 -6.72 -0.87
CA LEU A 91 -5.37 -6.25 -0.80
C LEU A 91 -6.12 -6.41 -2.12
N ILE A 92 -5.47 -6.10 -3.25
CA ILE A 92 -6.06 -6.36 -4.58
C ILE A 92 -6.32 -7.87 -4.78
N GLY A 93 -5.44 -8.74 -4.30
CA GLY A 93 -5.64 -10.19 -4.30
C GLY A 93 -6.88 -10.59 -3.50
N VAL A 94 -6.96 -10.14 -2.25
CA VAL A 94 -8.10 -10.38 -1.36
C VAL A 94 -9.42 -9.90 -1.97
N GLN A 95 -9.46 -8.71 -2.56
CA GLN A 95 -10.67 -8.20 -3.20
C GLN A 95 -11.11 -9.06 -4.40
N ARG A 96 -10.17 -9.56 -5.17
CA ARG A 96 -10.47 -10.51 -6.27
C ARG A 96 -11.03 -11.83 -5.76
N GLU A 97 -10.50 -12.36 -4.66
CA GLU A 97 -11.01 -13.58 -4.00
C GLU A 97 -12.42 -13.38 -3.47
N LEU A 98 -12.68 -12.24 -2.81
CA LEU A 98 -14.01 -11.87 -2.33
C LEU A 98 -15.00 -11.74 -3.49
N GLN A 99 -14.62 -11.05 -4.56
CA GLN A 99 -15.44 -10.91 -5.76
C GLN A 99 -15.77 -12.27 -6.39
N ALA A 100 -14.77 -13.14 -6.53
CA ALA A 100 -14.96 -14.48 -7.09
C ALA A 100 -15.89 -15.35 -6.24
N SER A 101 -15.94 -15.12 -4.92
CA SER A 101 -16.84 -15.79 -3.98
C SER A 101 -18.19 -15.09 -3.80
N GLY A 102 -18.49 -14.05 -4.59
CA GLY A 102 -19.74 -13.31 -4.52
C GLY A 102 -19.91 -12.47 -3.25
N LYS A 103 -18.81 -12.17 -2.56
CA LYS A 103 -18.80 -11.30 -1.37
C LYS A 103 -18.49 -9.86 -1.76
N ASP A 104 -19.02 -8.92 -1.00
CA ASP A 104 -18.71 -7.51 -1.15
C ASP A 104 -17.29 -7.20 -0.66
N PHE A 105 -16.69 -6.19 -1.26
CA PHE A 105 -15.42 -5.61 -0.82
C PHE A 105 -15.48 -4.08 -0.98
N ARG A 106 -14.60 -3.38 -0.27
CA ARG A 106 -14.55 -1.92 -0.30
C ARG A 106 -13.38 -1.44 -1.17
N ALA A 107 -13.62 -0.43 -2.00
CA ALA A 107 -12.53 0.30 -2.63
C ALA A 107 -11.64 0.95 -1.56
N PHE A 108 -10.35 0.99 -1.80
CA PHE A 108 -9.40 1.66 -0.91
C PHE A 108 -8.55 2.69 -1.64
N GLU A 109 -8.04 3.65 -0.92
CA GLU A 109 -7.20 4.72 -1.40
C GLU A 109 -5.82 4.63 -0.75
N ILE A 110 -4.78 4.99 -1.49
CA ILE A 110 -3.43 5.11 -0.97
C ILE A 110 -3.07 6.59 -0.89
N LEU A 111 -2.96 7.08 0.33
CA LEU A 111 -2.59 8.45 0.62
C LEU A 111 -1.09 8.54 0.91
N ASN A 112 -0.45 9.54 0.40
CA ASN A 112 0.94 9.85 0.71
C ASN A 112 0.98 11.21 1.42
N LEU A 113 1.33 11.21 2.70
CA LEU A 113 1.41 12.41 3.54
C LEU A 113 2.58 13.34 3.17
N GLY A 114 3.60 12.84 2.50
CA GLY A 114 4.79 13.61 2.18
C GLY A 114 5.34 13.28 0.81
N LYS A 115 5.00 14.07 -0.17
CA LYS A 115 5.86 14.25 -1.35
C LYS A 115 6.79 15.43 -1.04
N TYR A 116 7.64 15.30 -0.03
CA TYR A 116 8.54 16.38 0.40
C TYR A 116 9.35 16.94 -0.76
N GLU A 117 9.87 16.10 -1.64
CA GLU A 117 10.58 16.50 -2.85
C GLU A 117 9.68 17.31 -3.78
N ARG A 118 8.47 16.82 -4.04
CA ARG A 118 7.51 17.52 -4.89
C ARG A 118 7.01 18.82 -4.23
N GLN A 119 6.79 18.82 -2.93
CA GLN A 119 6.37 19.98 -2.17
C GLN A 119 7.45 21.07 -2.16
N PHE A 120 8.72 20.69 -2.06
CA PHE A 120 9.85 21.61 -2.23
C PHE A 120 9.79 22.36 -3.57
N PHE A 121 9.39 21.68 -4.65
CA PHE A 121 9.21 22.31 -5.95
C PHE A 121 7.92 23.12 -6.05
N MET A 122 6.89 22.82 -5.23
CA MET A 122 5.60 23.51 -5.25
C MET A 122 5.58 24.80 -4.42
N ASP A 123 6.20 24.81 -3.25
CA ASP A 123 6.11 25.91 -2.26
C ASP A 123 6.62 27.26 -2.79
N ASP A 124 7.31 27.27 -3.92
CA ASP A 124 7.92 28.48 -4.50
C ASP A 124 7.32 28.86 -5.89
N LEU A 125 6.22 28.22 -6.30
CA LEU A 125 5.57 28.51 -7.59
C LEU A 125 4.99 29.95 -7.68
N THR A 126 4.85 30.62 -6.54
CA THR A 126 4.36 32.00 -6.44
C THR A 126 5.37 33.06 -6.88
N ASN A 127 6.66 32.72 -7.02
CA ASN A 127 7.75 33.68 -7.23
C ASN A 127 8.27 33.81 -8.68
N GLY A 128 7.46 33.55 -9.70
CA GLY A 128 7.82 33.80 -11.10
C GLY A 128 8.89 32.87 -11.72
N LYS A 129 9.34 31.84 -10.99
CA LYS A 129 10.34 30.86 -11.42
C LYS A 129 9.73 29.50 -11.83
N ARG A 130 8.46 29.48 -12.16
CA ARG A 130 7.70 28.24 -12.44
C ARG A 130 8.38 27.35 -13.48
N LYS A 131 8.77 27.90 -14.62
CA LYS A 131 9.37 27.12 -15.73
C LYS A 131 10.70 26.47 -15.34
N ALA A 132 11.56 27.22 -14.64
CA ALA A 132 12.84 26.68 -14.18
C ALA A 132 12.69 25.53 -13.18
N LYS A 133 11.62 25.56 -12.35
CA LYS A 133 11.33 24.50 -11.39
C LYS A 133 10.67 23.28 -12.01
N GLU A 134 9.82 23.46 -13.00
CA GLU A 134 9.28 22.36 -13.81
C GLU A 134 10.40 21.59 -14.51
N ASP A 135 11.37 22.30 -15.08
CA ASP A 135 12.54 21.67 -15.70
C ASP A 135 13.38 20.89 -14.69
N LEU A 136 13.66 21.45 -13.51
CA LEU A 136 14.38 20.77 -12.44
C LEU A 136 13.63 19.54 -11.92
N TYR A 137 12.30 19.63 -11.82
CA TYR A 137 11.47 18.49 -11.43
C TYR A 137 11.50 17.37 -12.48
N VAL A 138 11.44 17.74 -13.76
CA VAL A 138 11.55 16.77 -14.87
C VAL A 138 12.92 16.09 -14.82
N ASP A 139 14.00 16.84 -14.63
CA ASP A 139 15.36 16.30 -14.52
C ASP A 139 15.50 15.34 -13.34
N LEU A 140 14.99 15.71 -12.15
CA LEU A 140 14.97 14.83 -10.98
C LEU A 140 14.26 13.49 -11.27
N ILE A 141 13.11 13.53 -11.92
CA ILE A 141 12.36 12.31 -12.24
C ILE A 141 13.08 11.47 -13.29
N LEU A 142 13.65 12.09 -14.31
CA LEU A 142 14.41 11.38 -15.34
C LEU A 142 15.66 10.73 -14.78
N GLU A 143 16.40 11.42 -13.89
CA GLU A 143 17.56 10.87 -13.21
C GLU A 143 17.19 9.69 -12.31
N ALA A 144 16.16 9.83 -11.48
CA ALA A 144 15.65 8.75 -10.61
C ALA A 144 15.22 7.52 -11.43
N TYR A 145 14.62 7.75 -12.60
CA TYR A 145 14.22 6.68 -13.52
C TYR A 145 15.36 6.16 -14.38
N LYS A 146 16.54 6.82 -14.36
CA LYS A 146 17.69 6.55 -15.24
C LYS A 146 17.32 6.64 -16.74
N ALA A 147 16.55 7.65 -17.10
CA ALA A 147 16.21 7.98 -18.47
C ALA A 147 17.07 9.15 -18.98
N LYS A 148 17.39 9.15 -20.26
CA LYS A 148 18.05 10.29 -20.90
C LYS A 148 17.00 11.32 -21.27
N ARG A 149 17.28 12.60 -20.99
CA ARG A 149 16.44 13.72 -21.46
C ARG A 149 16.45 13.79 -22.98
N ILE A 150 15.31 14.10 -23.57
CA ILE A 150 15.17 14.39 -25.01
C ILE A 150 14.60 15.79 -25.17
N ASP A 151 15.04 16.49 -26.21
CA ASP A 151 14.59 17.84 -26.56
C ASP A 151 13.69 17.78 -27.80
N GLY A 152 12.92 18.84 -28.03
CA GLY A 152 12.11 19.01 -29.23
C GLY A 152 10.69 18.42 -29.17
N HIS A 153 10.27 17.87 -28.04
CA HIS A 153 8.93 17.33 -27.84
C HIS A 153 8.25 17.97 -26.64
N SER A 154 7.07 18.53 -26.81
CA SER A 154 6.34 19.21 -25.74
C SER A 154 5.75 18.26 -24.67
N ALA A 155 5.48 17.01 -25.04
CA ALA A 155 4.84 16.03 -24.16
C ALA A 155 5.76 14.86 -23.77
N LEU A 156 6.96 14.77 -24.34
CA LEU A 156 7.91 13.69 -24.06
C LEU A 156 9.19 14.27 -23.49
N HIS A 157 9.58 13.82 -22.31
CA HIS A 157 10.67 14.43 -21.55
C HIS A 157 11.96 13.62 -21.58
N GLY A 158 11.86 12.30 -21.84
CA GLY A 158 13.03 11.45 -21.83
C GLY A 158 12.86 10.15 -22.60
N GLN A 159 13.95 9.36 -22.66
CA GLN A 159 13.97 8.05 -23.29
C GLN A 159 14.78 7.06 -22.43
N LYS A 160 14.27 5.84 -22.29
CA LYS A 160 14.95 4.71 -21.65
C LYS A 160 14.65 3.42 -22.40
N SER A 161 15.72 2.69 -22.76
CA SER A 161 15.59 1.38 -23.43
C SER A 161 14.64 1.38 -24.63
N GLY A 162 14.72 2.41 -25.50
CA GLY A 162 13.88 2.54 -26.67
C GLY A 162 12.44 3.02 -26.41
N ARG A 163 12.06 3.27 -25.15
CA ARG A 163 10.73 3.78 -24.78
C ARG A 163 10.79 5.25 -24.39
N PHE A 164 9.78 5.99 -24.81
CA PHE A 164 9.65 7.38 -24.41
C PHE A 164 9.09 7.52 -23.00
N VAL A 165 9.52 8.55 -22.28
CA VAL A 165 9.12 8.86 -20.91
C VAL A 165 8.39 10.20 -20.90
N HIS A 166 7.17 10.18 -20.40
CA HIS A 166 6.41 11.37 -20.05
C HIS A 166 6.46 11.58 -18.54
N VAL A 167 6.80 12.77 -18.10
CA VAL A 167 6.74 13.19 -16.70
C VAL A 167 5.47 14.00 -16.52
N GLY A 168 4.58 13.55 -15.65
CA GLY A 168 3.35 14.28 -15.37
C GLY A 168 3.62 15.69 -14.79
N PRO A 169 2.67 16.62 -14.91
CA PRO A 169 2.85 17.98 -14.41
C PRO A 169 3.08 18.02 -12.91
N LEU A 170 3.80 19.05 -12.45
CA LEU A 170 4.21 19.20 -11.05
C LEU A 170 3.00 19.39 -10.11
N ASP A 171 1.95 20.04 -10.57
CA ASP A 171 0.78 20.48 -9.81
C ASP A 171 -0.40 19.50 -9.83
N VAL A 172 -0.33 18.42 -10.60
CA VAL A 172 -1.39 17.41 -10.69
C VAL A 172 -0.98 16.13 -9.96
N PRO A 173 -1.84 15.57 -9.07
CA PRO A 173 -1.58 14.28 -8.44
C PRO A 173 -1.42 13.18 -9.51
N VAL A 174 -0.47 12.28 -9.31
CA VAL A 174 -0.36 11.06 -10.11
C VAL A 174 -1.44 10.10 -9.60
N THR A 175 -2.49 9.94 -10.39
CA THR A 175 -3.56 8.95 -10.16
C THR A 175 -3.11 7.55 -10.56
#